data_26732cf6e1725c60db602165f3e20064
#
_entry.id   26732cf6e1725c60db602165f3e20064
#
_cell.length_a   1.000
_cell.length_b   1.000
_cell.length_c   1.000
_cell.angle_alpha   90.00
_cell.angle_beta   90.00
_cell.angle_gamma   90.00
#
_symmetry.space_group_name_H-M   'P 1'
#
loop_
_entity.id
_entity.type
_entity.pdbx_description
1 polymer ?
#
loop_
_entity_poly.entity_id
_entity_poly.type
_entity_poly.pdbx_seq_one_letter_code
_entity_poly.pdbx_strand_id
1 'polypeptide(L)'
;ELSEYYITKMADYLQQYHLQFSGWQEVALGHPETTDRHLNQLAAGVYCWNTVPEWEADEIPYQIANKGYPVILCNVNNFYLDLAYDAHPDERGLSWAGYVDESKGFSMLPYSIYRSSRTDMAGNPVDPDIAGKGKTTLTASGKEHIQGVQAQLFAETIRDFEWVEYYTFPKILGLVERGWNAFPAWSTLTGEKERQAFNKELGLFYSKVSEKEMPHWVSRSINFRLPHPGLCIKEGQLHASTPIRGGEIRYTTDGTEPTLRSELWKAPVACDASVVKAKLFYLNKESVTSTLKVD
;
A
#
# COMPACT_ATOMS: atom_id res chain seq x y z
N GLU A 1 25.25 -7.41 -20.26
CA GLU A 1 25.58 -8.08 -21.55
C GLU A 1 24.87 -9.42 -21.73
N LEU A 2 25.00 -10.42 -20.81
CA LEU A 2 24.35 -11.74 -20.97
C LEU A 2 22.82 -11.64 -20.88
N SER A 3 22.29 -10.89 -19.93
CA SER A 3 20.85 -10.65 -19.76
C SER A 3 20.28 -9.93 -21.00
N GLU A 4 20.96 -8.90 -21.47
CA GLU A 4 20.62 -8.15 -22.69
C GLU A 4 20.56 -9.08 -23.91
N TYR A 5 21.61 -9.89 -24.11
CA TYR A 5 21.65 -10.87 -25.20
C TYR A 5 20.48 -11.85 -25.14
N TYR A 6 20.21 -12.38 -23.95
CA TYR A 6 19.11 -13.33 -23.74
C TYR A 6 17.75 -12.74 -24.07
N ILE A 7 17.43 -11.54 -23.48
CA ILE A 7 16.11 -10.92 -23.70
C ILE A 7 15.91 -10.51 -25.17
N THR A 8 16.97 -10.00 -25.82
CA THR A 8 16.91 -9.66 -27.26
C THR A 8 16.61 -10.89 -28.09
N LYS A 9 17.32 -12.00 -27.88
CA LYS A 9 17.08 -13.26 -28.60
C LYS A 9 15.69 -13.83 -28.33
N MET A 10 15.20 -13.74 -27.11
CA MET A 10 13.87 -14.17 -26.74
C MET A 10 12.80 -13.31 -27.43
N ALA A 11 12.95 -11.99 -27.42
CA ALA A 11 12.03 -11.07 -28.07
C ALA A 11 11.96 -11.29 -29.57
N ASP A 12 13.12 -11.44 -30.25
CA ASP A 12 13.22 -11.74 -31.67
C ASP A 12 12.56 -13.09 -32.02
N TYR A 13 12.72 -14.09 -31.16
CA TYR A 13 12.10 -15.39 -31.34
C TYR A 13 10.58 -15.32 -31.23
N LEU A 14 10.06 -14.62 -30.20
CA LEU A 14 8.63 -14.43 -30.00
C LEU A 14 7.97 -13.67 -31.15
N GLN A 15 8.67 -12.67 -31.70
CA GLN A 15 8.20 -11.87 -32.83
C GLN A 15 7.90 -12.74 -34.06
N GLN A 16 8.65 -13.81 -34.31
CA GLN A 16 8.41 -14.74 -35.42
C GLN A 16 7.02 -15.42 -35.35
N TYR A 17 6.45 -15.47 -34.13
CA TYR A 17 5.12 -16.01 -33.86
C TYR A 17 4.06 -14.93 -33.64
N HIS A 18 4.37 -13.65 -33.94
CA HIS A 18 3.52 -12.50 -33.66
C HIS A 18 3.16 -12.34 -32.18
N LEU A 19 4.07 -12.77 -31.29
CA LEU A 19 3.94 -12.63 -29.84
C LEU A 19 4.84 -11.48 -29.35
N GLN A 20 4.37 -10.84 -28.30
CA GLN A 20 5.15 -9.84 -27.56
C GLN A 20 5.64 -10.44 -26.22
N PHE A 21 6.72 -9.91 -25.67
CA PHE A 21 7.18 -10.33 -24.35
C PHE A 21 6.64 -9.40 -23.26
N SER A 22 6.54 -9.94 -22.06
CA SER A 22 6.37 -9.16 -20.83
C SER A 22 7.35 -9.66 -19.79
N GLY A 23 7.70 -8.80 -18.83
CA GLY A 23 8.62 -9.19 -17.75
C GLY A 23 8.67 -8.14 -16.64
N TRP A 24 9.34 -8.50 -15.57
CA TRP A 24 9.66 -7.56 -14.51
C TRP A 24 10.62 -6.49 -15.03
N GLN A 25 10.77 -5.37 -14.31
CA GLN A 25 11.57 -4.20 -14.69
C GLN A 25 13.00 -4.55 -15.19
N GLU A 26 13.56 -5.66 -14.74
CA GLU A 26 14.90 -6.12 -15.10
C GLU A 26 15.07 -6.38 -16.61
N VAL A 27 13.97 -6.65 -17.34
CA VAL A 27 13.99 -6.83 -18.81
C VAL A 27 14.23 -5.52 -19.59
N ALA A 28 14.16 -4.36 -18.90
CA ALA A 28 14.34 -3.04 -19.49
C ALA A 28 15.48 -2.24 -18.83
N LEU A 29 16.28 -2.87 -17.97
CA LEU A 29 17.35 -2.21 -17.23
C LEU A 29 18.74 -2.49 -17.80
N GLY A 30 19.59 -1.44 -17.79
CA GLY A 30 21.02 -1.57 -18.13
C GLY A 30 21.30 -1.77 -19.61
N HIS A 31 20.36 -1.51 -20.50
CA HIS A 31 20.53 -1.67 -21.94
C HIS A 31 21.04 -0.38 -22.59
N PRO A 32 21.87 -0.49 -23.67
CA PRO A 32 22.14 0.62 -24.55
C PRO A 32 20.87 1.14 -25.24
N GLU A 33 20.86 2.41 -25.62
CA GLU A 33 19.70 3.05 -26.26
C GLU A 33 19.23 2.31 -27.54
N THR A 34 20.18 1.74 -28.30
CA THR A 34 19.85 0.96 -29.50
C THR A 34 19.06 -0.30 -29.18
N THR A 35 19.40 -0.98 -28.09
CA THR A 35 18.67 -2.17 -27.60
C THR A 35 17.32 -1.77 -27.02
N ASP A 36 17.24 -0.69 -26.25
CA ASP A 36 15.96 -0.18 -25.74
C ASP A 36 14.99 0.18 -26.88
N ARG A 37 15.46 0.84 -27.94
CA ARG A 37 14.63 1.17 -29.13
C ARG A 37 14.11 -0.06 -29.87
N HIS A 38 14.80 -1.16 -29.80
CA HIS A 38 14.35 -2.43 -30.38
C HIS A 38 13.36 -3.13 -29.48
N LEU A 39 13.70 -3.31 -28.21
CA LEU A 39 12.90 -4.06 -27.24
C LEU A 39 11.57 -3.38 -26.90
N ASN A 40 11.52 -2.04 -26.80
CA ASN A 40 10.30 -1.33 -26.44
C ASN A 40 9.17 -1.52 -27.45
N GLN A 41 9.50 -1.81 -28.73
CA GLN A 41 8.50 -2.11 -29.78
C GLN A 41 7.97 -3.54 -29.67
N LEU A 42 8.68 -4.42 -29.00
CA LEU A 42 8.34 -5.85 -28.86
C LEU A 42 7.73 -6.18 -27.47
N ALA A 43 7.79 -5.24 -26.54
CA ALA A 43 7.25 -5.40 -25.19
C ALA A 43 5.76 -5.16 -25.14
N ALA A 44 5.01 -6.09 -24.53
CA ALA A 44 3.60 -5.91 -24.18
C ALA A 44 3.44 -5.23 -22.81
N GLY A 45 4.41 -5.39 -21.91
CA GLY A 45 4.38 -4.77 -20.59
C GLY A 45 5.62 -5.03 -19.76
N VAL A 46 6.12 -3.99 -19.12
CA VAL A 46 7.19 -4.06 -18.13
C VAL A 46 6.61 -3.76 -16.75
N TYR A 47 6.67 -4.76 -15.88
CA TYR A 47 6.11 -4.70 -14.53
C TYR A 47 7.14 -4.11 -13.57
N CYS A 48 6.95 -2.85 -13.19
CA CYS A 48 7.86 -2.12 -12.33
C CYS A 48 7.47 -2.30 -10.86
N TRP A 49 8.22 -3.09 -10.14
CA TRP A 49 7.92 -3.47 -8.76
C TRP A 49 8.76 -2.73 -7.72
N ASN A 50 10.07 -2.58 -7.98
CA ASN A 50 10.97 -1.95 -7.01
C ASN A 50 10.86 -0.42 -7.11
N THR A 51 10.22 0.15 -6.11
CA THR A 51 9.99 1.59 -5.98
C THR A 51 10.32 2.09 -4.58
N VAL A 52 11.23 1.39 -3.89
CA VAL A 52 11.65 1.73 -2.53
C VAL A 52 12.66 2.87 -2.59
N PRO A 53 12.35 4.07 -2.03
CA PRO A 53 13.24 5.22 -2.08
C PRO A 53 14.58 4.99 -1.38
N GLU A 54 14.58 4.22 -0.28
CA GLU A 54 15.77 3.88 0.50
C GLU A 54 16.75 2.97 -0.27
N TRP A 55 16.30 2.38 -1.38
CA TRP A 55 17.12 1.57 -2.29
C TRP A 55 17.45 2.32 -3.58
N GLU A 56 17.15 3.62 -3.65
CA GLU A 56 17.34 4.46 -4.84
C GLU A 56 16.63 3.90 -6.09
N ALA A 57 15.52 3.19 -5.90
CA ALA A 57 14.83 2.44 -6.95
C ALA A 57 13.50 3.09 -7.41
N ASP A 58 13.05 4.11 -6.75
CA ASP A 58 11.76 4.76 -7.01
C ASP A 58 11.71 5.56 -8.32
N GLU A 59 12.85 5.79 -8.98
CA GLU A 59 12.94 6.41 -10.32
C GLU A 59 12.73 5.41 -11.47
N ILE A 60 12.95 4.12 -11.23
CA ILE A 60 12.98 3.07 -12.26
C ILE A 60 11.73 3.08 -13.15
N PRO A 61 10.50 3.15 -12.64
CA PRO A 61 9.31 3.13 -13.48
C PRO A 61 9.27 4.27 -14.50
N TYR A 62 9.67 5.49 -14.08
CA TYR A 62 9.67 6.64 -14.96
C TYR A 62 10.83 6.63 -15.95
N GLN A 63 11.98 6.12 -15.55
CA GLN A 63 13.10 5.91 -16.48
C GLN A 63 12.72 4.94 -17.61
N ILE A 64 12.05 3.83 -17.28
CA ILE A 64 11.59 2.82 -18.25
C ILE A 64 10.47 3.40 -19.14
N ALA A 65 9.49 4.09 -18.58
CA ALA A 65 8.42 4.72 -19.34
C ALA A 65 8.96 5.79 -20.32
N ASN A 66 9.92 6.60 -19.87
CA ASN A 66 10.57 7.62 -20.72
C ASN A 66 11.39 7.02 -21.88
N LYS A 67 11.81 5.75 -21.77
CA LYS A 67 12.45 4.99 -22.85
C LYS A 67 11.45 4.37 -23.85
N GLY A 68 10.15 4.57 -23.63
CA GLY A 68 9.09 4.10 -24.52
C GLY A 68 8.57 2.69 -24.25
N TYR A 69 8.94 2.06 -23.14
CA TYR A 69 8.36 0.77 -22.76
C TYR A 69 6.96 0.94 -22.15
N PRO A 70 6.00 0.07 -22.48
CA PRO A 70 4.73 0.04 -21.77
C PRO A 70 4.94 -0.43 -20.32
N VAL A 71 4.56 0.40 -19.34
CA VAL A 71 4.83 0.19 -17.90
C VAL A 71 3.55 -0.13 -17.16
N ILE A 72 3.58 -1.20 -16.38
CA ILE A 72 2.59 -1.53 -15.37
C ILE A 72 3.22 -1.24 -13.99
N LEU A 73 2.59 -0.37 -13.21
CA LEU A 73 3.08 0.03 -11.89
C LEU A 73 2.65 -0.99 -10.83
N CYS A 74 3.62 -1.73 -10.34
CA CYS A 74 3.46 -2.80 -9.35
C CYS A 74 4.13 -2.45 -8.02
N ASN A 75 4.17 -1.17 -7.69
CA ASN A 75 4.94 -0.61 -6.59
C ASN A 75 4.86 -1.45 -5.32
N VAL A 76 5.99 -2.03 -4.89
CA VAL A 76 6.04 -2.91 -3.72
C VAL A 76 5.51 -2.23 -2.46
N ASN A 77 5.87 -0.97 -2.26
CA ASN A 77 5.48 -0.16 -1.10
C ASN A 77 4.02 0.36 -1.16
N ASN A 78 3.26 0.03 -2.22
CA ASN A 78 1.85 0.40 -2.34
C ASN A 78 0.93 -0.80 -2.60
N PHE A 79 1.42 -1.84 -3.31
CA PHE A 79 0.55 -2.85 -3.93
C PHE A 79 0.94 -4.30 -3.65
N TYR A 80 1.99 -4.57 -2.86
CA TYR A 80 2.28 -5.95 -2.45
C TYR A 80 1.37 -6.33 -1.27
N LEU A 81 0.37 -7.13 -1.56
CA LEU A 81 -0.68 -7.51 -0.61
C LEU A 81 -0.16 -8.46 0.47
N ASP A 82 0.87 -9.24 0.19
CA ASP A 82 1.52 -10.19 1.10
C ASP A 82 2.44 -9.54 2.14
N LEU A 83 2.79 -8.27 1.99
CA LEU A 83 3.50 -7.54 3.04
C LEU A 83 2.59 -7.28 4.25
N ALA A 84 3.17 -7.26 5.44
CA ALA A 84 2.45 -6.98 6.68
C ALA A 84 1.76 -5.61 6.62
N TYR A 85 0.61 -5.50 7.27
CA TYR A 85 -0.13 -4.24 7.32
C TYR A 85 0.57 -3.16 8.17
N ASP A 86 1.19 -3.58 9.26
CA ASP A 86 1.91 -2.70 10.19
C ASP A 86 2.97 -3.48 10.99
N ALA A 87 3.62 -2.80 11.93
CA ALA A 87 4.71 -3.33 12.75
C ALA A 87 4.23 -4.15 13.97
N HIS A 88 2.94 -4.45 14.09
CA HIS A 88 2.45 -5.21 15.23
C HIS A 88 3.06 -6.62 15.26
N PRO A 89 3.53 -7.13 16.43
CA PRO A 89 4.20 -8.43 16.51
C PRO A 89 3.36 -9.63 16.03
N ASP A 90 2.03 -9.54 16.17
CA ASP A 90 1.08 -10.57 15.75
C ASP A 90 0.54 -10.33 14.34
N GLU A 91 1.01 -9.29 13.62
CA GLU A 91 0.60 -9.04 12.25
C GLU A 91 1.20 -10.07 11.30
N ARG A 92 0.41 -10.49 10.32
CA ARG A 92 0.81 -11.49 9.33
C ARG A 92 1.55 -10.83 8.17
N GLY A 93 2.50 -11.54 7.59
CA GLY A 93 3.22 -11.10 6.39
C GLY A 93 4.68 -10.78 6.64
N LEU A 94 5.37 -10.46 5.56
CA LEU A 94 6.75 -10.02 5.57
C LEU A 94 6.81 -8.49 5.57
N SER A 95 7.94 -7.92 5.98
CA SER A 95 8.14 -6.47 6.04
C SER A 95 9.44 -6.00 5.38
N TRP A 96 9.97 -6.81 4.47
CA TRP A 96 11.27 -6.55 3.83
C TRP A 96 11.31 -5.25 2.99
N ALA A 97 10.16 -4.75 2.55
CA ALA A 97 10.03 -3.46 1.85
C ALA A 97 9.14 -2.47 2.64
N GLY A 98 9.02 -2.65 3.95
CA GLY A 98 8.13 -1.87 4.82
C GLY A 98 6.74 -2.49 4.96
N TYR A 99 5.77 -1.68 5.32
CA TYR A 99 4.40 -2.09 5.61
C TYR A 99 3.44 -1.57 4.56
N VAL A 100 2.45 -2.39 4.20
CA VAL A 100 1.43 -2.03 3.20
C VAL A 100 0.04 -2.27 3.77
N ASP A 101 -0.70 -1.21 3.95
CA ASP A 101 -2.13 -1.21 4.25
C ASP A 101 -2.95 -0.66 3.06
N GLU A 102 -4.24 -0.58 3.20
CA GLU A 102 -5.15 -0.05 2.18
C GLU A 102 -4.91 1.43 1.87
N SER A 103 -4.38 2.20 2.82
CA SER A 103 -4.07 3.62 2.64
C SER A 103 -2.87 3.82 1.69
N LYS A 104 -1.95 2.86 1.64
CA LYS A 104 -0.82 2.86 0.71
C LYS A 104 -1.28 2.77 -0.75
N GLY A 105 -2.18 1.82 -1.05
CA GLY A 105 -2.80 1.74 -2.37
C GLY A 105 -3.62 2.99 -2.71
N PHE A 106 -4.38 3.50 -1.73
CA PHE A 106 -5.14 4.74 -1.87
C PHE A 106 -4.26 5.96 -2.14
N SER A 107 -3.09 6.07 -1.54
CA SER A 107 -2.17 7.21 -1.70
C SER A 107 -1.38 7.20 -3.01
N MET A 108 -1.35 6.08 -3.73
CA MET A 108 -0.58 5.94 -4.96
C MET A 108 -1.03 6.92 -6.03
N LEU A 109 -0.09 7.52 -6.74
CA LEU A 109 -0.31 8.48 -7.84
C LEU A 109 0.50 8.04 -9.06
N PRO A 110 -0.12 7.43 -10.09
CA PRO A 110 0.59 6.89 -11.25
C PRO A 110 1.47 7.90 -12.00
N TYR A 111 1.05 9.16 -12.00
CA TYR A 111 1.74 10.26 -12.69
C TYR A 111 2.55 11.17 -11.75
N SER A 112 2.66 10.79 -10.47
CA SER A 112 3.45 11.49 -9.43
C SER A 112 3.92 10.49 -8.39
N ILE A 113 4.61 9.41 -8.82
CA ILE A 113 4.91 8.24 -7.97
C ILE A 113 5.68 8.59 -6.69
N TYR A 114 6.55 9.59 -6.73
CA TYR A 114 7.30 10.01 -5.54
C TYR A 114 6.40 10.52 -4.41
N ARG A 115 5.23 11.07 -4.74
CA ARG A 115 4.23 11.53 -3.78
C ARG A 115 3.36 10.41 -3.21
N SER A 116 3.52 9.19 -3.73
CA SER A 116 2.77 8.02 -3.30
C SER A 116 3.25 7.48 -1.94
N SER A 117 4.53 7.67 -1.61
CA SER A 117 5.10 7.22 -0.35
C SER A 117 4.83 8.27 0.74
N ARG A 118 3.94 7.92 1.67
CA ARG A 118 3.57 8.75 2.83
C ARG A 118 4.35 8.40 4.08
N THR A 119 5.00 7.25 4.07
CA THR A 119 5.89 6.78 5.13
C THR A 119 7.09 6.08 4.51
N ASP A 120 8.22 6.10 5.22
CA ASP A 120 9.39 5.30 4.90
C ASP A 120 9.17 3.81 5.25
N MET A 121 10.19 2.97 5.04
CA MET A 121 10.12 1.53 5.36
C MET A 121 9.91 1.25 6.85
N ALA A 122 10.33 2.16 7.73
CA ALA A 122 10.15 2.04 9.18
C ALA A 122 8.79 2.56 9.66
N GLY A 123 7.98 3.17 8.76
CA GLY A 123 6.69 3.75 9.09
C GLY A 123 6.74 5.22 9.51
N ASN A 124 7.89 5.89 9.43
CA ASN A 124 7.97 7.32 9.74
C ASN A 124 7.36 8.17 8.62
N PRO A 125 6.70 9.29 8.95
CA PRO A 125 6.10 10.17 7.95
C PRO A 125 7.13 10.73 6.96
N VAL A 126 6.78 10.72 5.66
CA VAL A 126 7.54 11.35 4.57
C VAL A 126 6.72 12.51 4.01
N ASP A 127 7.41 13.63 3.73
CA ASP A 127 6.77 14.79 3.10
C ASP A 127 6.65 14.54 1.58
N PRO A 128 5.44 14.37 1.04
CA PRO A 128 5.23 14.08 -0.37
C PRO A 128 5.61 15.24 -1.29
N ASP A 129 5.71 16.47 -0.78
CA ASP A 129 6.02 17.64 -1.59
C ASP A 129 7.51 17.75 -1.94
N ILE A 130 8.37 17.05 -1.20
CA ILE A 130 9.83 17.05 -1.45
C ILE A 130 10.37 15.71 -1.94
N ALA A 131 9.59 14.64 -1.84
CA ALA A 131 10.02 13.26 -2.14
C ALA A 131 10.57 13.09 -3.57
N GLY A 132 10.07 13.85 -4.54
CA GLY A 132 10.53 13.80 -5.95
C GLY A 132 11.57 14.85 -6.33
N LYS A 133 12.10 15.62 -5.38
CA LYS A 133 13.04 16.69 -5.68
C LYS A 133 14.37 16.15 -6.25
N GLY A 134 14.72 16.59 -7.46
CA GLY A 134 15.95 16.17 -8.13
C GLY A 134 15.88 14.81 -8.82
N LYS A 135 14.72 14.13 -8.80
CA LYS A 135 14.51 12.84 -9.41
C LYS A 135 14.00 12.92 -10.85
N THR A 136 14.04 11.79 -11.57
CA THR A 136 13.56 11.64 -12.94
C THR A 136 12.11 12.08 -13.06
N THR A 137 11.83 13.03 -13.94
CA THR A 137 10.45 13.45 -14.24
C THR A 137 9.86 12.62 -15.37
N LEU A 138 8.59 12.30 -15.26
CA LEU A 138 7.86 11.60 -16.32
C LEU A 138 7.60 12.59 -17.48
N THR A 139 8.11 12.27 -18.66
CA THR A 139 7.93 13.09 -19.88
C THR A 139 6.49 13.01 -20.40
N ALA A 140 6.11 13.89 -21.31
CA ALA A 140 4.79 13.83 -21.95
C ALA A 140 4.58 12.49 -22.69
N SER A 141 5.59 12.03 -23.44
CA SER A 141 5.54 10.71 -24.09
C SER A 141 5.57 9.57 -23.08
N GLY A 142 6.39 9.68 -22.01
CA GLY A 142 6.43 8.66 -20.95
C GLY A 142 5.08 8.44 -20.28
N LYS A 143 4.24 9.48 -20.16
CA LYS A 143 2.87 9.34 -19.63
C LYS A 143 1.99 8.42 -20.45
N GLU A 144 2.16 8.41 -21.77
CA GLU A 144 1.40 7.56 -22.69
C GLU A 144 1.77 6.08 -22.53
N HIS A 145 2.95 5.81 -21.97
CA HIS A 145 3.45 4.45 -21.72
C HIS A 145 3.03 3.88 -20.36
N ILE A 146 2.45 4.66 -19.45
CA ILE A 146 1.88 4.13 -18.21
C ILE A 146 0.56 3.44 -18.52
N GLN A 147 0.55 2.11 -18.51
CA GLN A 147 -0.60 1.29 -18.90
C GLN A 147 -1.59 1.05 -17.76
N GLY A 148 -1.11 1.08 -16.51
CA GLY A 148 -1.97 0.85 -15.36
C GLY A 148 -1.23 0.48 -14.09
N VAL A 149 -1.99 -0.03 -13.13
CA VAL A 149 -1.52 -0.47 -11.81
C VAL A 149 -1.89 -1.93 -11.59
N GLN A 150 -1.04 -2.67 -10.85
CA GLN A 150 -1.29 -4.07 -10.51
C GLN A 150 -0.82 -4.37 -9.09
N ALA A 151 -1.62 -5.13 -8.34
CA ALA A 151 -1.21 -5.69 -7.06
C ALA A 151 -0.63 -7.09 -7.21
N GLN A 152 0.30 -7.44 -6.32
CA GLN A 152 0.89 -8.76 -6.20
C GLN A 152 0.45 -9.40 -4.88
N LEU A 153 0.26 -10.71 -4.92
CA LEU A 153 0.07 -11.55 -3.74
C LEU A 153 0.97 -12.77 -3.87
N PHE A 154 2.13 -12.73 -3.24
CA PHE A 154 3.06 -13.85 -3.21
C PHE A 154 2.75 -14.79 -2.05
N ALA A 155 3.15 -16.04 -2.16
CA ALA A 155 2.62 -17.12 -1.33
C ALA A 155 3.55 -17.59 -0.19
N GLU A 156 4.66 -16.91 0.08
CA GLU A 156 5.71 -17.35 1.02
C GLU A 156 5.16 -17.62 2.43
N THR A 157 4.18 -16.85 2.86
CA THR A 157 3.58 -16.97 4.19
C THR A 157 2.13 -17.45 4.17
N ILE A 158 1.53 -17.66 3.00
CA ILE A 158 0.14 -18.12 2.87
C ILE A 158 0.04 -19.59 3.27
N ARG A 159 -0.86 -19.92 4.19
CA ARG A 159 -1.10 -21.29 4.71
C ARG A 159 -2.41 -21.89 4.23
N ASP A 160 -3.43 -21.05 4.04
CA ASP A 160 -4.78 -21.44 3.64
C ASP A 160 -5.50 -20.25 2.97
N PHE A 161 -6.76 -20.47 2.58
CA PHE A 161 -7.54 -19.45 1.88
C PHE A 161 -7.93 -18.26 2.77
N GLU A 162 -8.06 -18.44 4.08
CA GLU A 162 -8.32 -17.33 5.01
C GLU A 162 -7.16 -16.33 5.03
N TRP A 163 -5.91 -16.79 4.80
CA TRP A 163 -4.75 -15.90 4.67
C TRP A 163 -4.79 -15.11 3.37
N VAL A 164 -5.22 -15.73 2.26
CA VAL A 164 -5.42 -15.03 0.97
C VAL A 164 -6.41 -13.88 1.17
N GLU A 165 -7.55 -14.14 1.78
CA GLU A 165 -8.56 -13.14 2.06
C GLU A 165 -8.05 -12.06 3.01
N TYR A 166 -7.37 -12.43 4.09
CA TYR A 166 -6.77 -11.51 5.04
C TYR A 166 -5.78 -10.55 4.40
N TYR A 167 -4.90 -11.03 3.53
CA TYR A 167 -3.94 -10.20 2.81
C TYR A 167 -4.61 -9.33 1.76
N THR A 168 -5.63 -9.83 1.10
CA THR A 168 -6.33 -9.13 0.03
C THR A 168 -7.23 -8.03 0.57
N PHE A 169 -7.99 -8.31 1.63
CA PHE A 169 -9.02 -7.40 2.14
C PHE A 169 -8.63 -6.76 3.48
N PRO A 170 -8.66 -5.43 3.58
CA PRO A 170 -9.17 -4.42 2.60
C PRO A 170 -8.14 -3.85 1.62
N LYS A 171 -6.86 -4.24 1.63
CA LYS A 171 -5.78 -3.62 0.81
C LYS A 171 -6.14 -3.41 -0.65
N ILE A 172 -6.76 -4.41 -1.29
CA ILE A 172 -7.12 -4.35 -2.71
C ILE A 172 -8.01 -3.15 -3.06
N LEU A 173 -8.78 -2.64 -2.10
CA LEU A 173 -9.64 -1.48 -2.34
C LEU A 173 -8.85 -0.20 -2.61
N GLY A 174 -7.66 -0.05 -2.03
CA GLY A 174 -6.76 1.05 -2.34
C GLY A 174 -6.32 1.03 -3.80
N LEU A 175 -5.94 -0.15 -4.31
CA LEU A 175 -5.62 -0.32 -5.73
C LEU A 175 -6.83 -0.05 -6.63
N VAL A 176 -8.00 -0.57 -6.28
CA VAL A 176 -9.25 -0.36 -7.05
C VAL A 176 -9.57 1.14 -7.14
N GLU A 177 -9.49 1.86 -6.03
CA GLU A 177 -9.71 3.32 -6.02
C GLU A 177 -8.74 4.02 -6.99
N ARG A 178 -7.50 3.59 -7.04
CA ARG A 178 -6.48 4.18 -7.93
C ARG A 178 -6.66 3.78 -9.38
N GLY A 179 -7.06 2.56 -9.64
CA GLY A 179 -7.40 2.10 -11.00
C GLY A 179 -8.56 2.87 -11.64
N TRP A 180 -9.56 3.24 -10.84
CA TRP A 180 -10.70 4.03 -11.30
C TRP A 180 -10.43 5.54 -11.33
N ASN A 181 -9.56 6.07 -10.47
CA ASN A 181 -9.28 7.49 -10.33
C ASN A 181 -7.78 7.76 -10.22
N ALA A 182 -7.10 7.87 -11.36
CA ALA A 182 -5.68 8.17 -11.44
C ALA A 182 -5.33 9.62 -11.03
N PHE A 183 -6.32 10.52 -10.98
CA PHE A 183 -6.16 11.97 -10.71
C PHE A 183 -7.10 12.43 -9.59
N PRO A 184 -6.92 11.98 -8.34
CA PRO A 184 -7.73 12.47 -7.23
C PRO A 184 -7.52 13.97 -7.02
N ALA A 185 -8.53 14.67 -6.50
CA ALA A 185 -8.50 16.11 -6.39
C ALA A 185 -7.32 16.66 -5.57
N TRP A 186 -6.87 15.91 -4.55
CA TRP A 186 -5.71 16.28 -3.74
C TRP A 186 -4.37 16.15 -4.47
N SER A 187 -4.28 15.41 -5.58
CA SER A 187 -3.02 15.15 -6.29
C SER A 187 -2.35 16.41 -6.87
N THR A 188 -3.12 17.47 -7.10
CA THR A 188 -2.63 18.75 -7.62
C THR A 188 -2.35 19.78 -6.53
N LEU A 189 -2.66 19.47 -5.27
CA LEU A 189 -2.46 20.35 -4.13
C LEU A 189 -1.11 20.08 -3.45
N THR A 190 -0.66 21.00 -2.62
CA THR A 190 0.58 20.91 -1.82
C THR A 190 0.35 21.43 -0.39
N GLY A 191 1.26 21.09 0.51
CA GLY A 191 1.29 21.56 1.90
C GLY A 191 0.02 21.21 2.65
N GLU A 192 -0.42 22.10 3.51
CA GLU A 192 -1.58 21.87 4.39
C GLU A 192 -2.88 21.61 3.62
N LYS A 193 -3.07 22.27 2.46
CA LYS A 193 -4.28 22.05 1.62
C LYS A 193 -4.33 20.62 1.08
N GLU A 194 -3.19 20.10 0.68
CA GLU A 194 -3.07 18.72 0.22
C GLU A 194 -3.40 17.75 1.37
N ARG A 195 -2.77 17.94 2.54
CA ARG A 195 -3.01 17.07 3.73
C ARG A 195 -4.48 17.04 4.13
N GLN A 196 -5.13 18.20 4.18
CA GLN A 196 -6.56 18.28 4.53
C GLN A 196 -7.45 17.58 3.50
N ALA A 197 -7.20 17.81 2.20
CA ALA A 197 -7.97 17.18 1.13
C ALA A 197 -7.75 15.66 1.10
N PHE A 198 -6.50 15.21 1.22
CA PHE A 198 -6.14 13.79 1.32
C PHE A 198 -6.84 13.11 2.50
N ASN A 199 -6.70 13.66 3.71
CA ASN A 199 -7.30 13.09 4.92
C ASN A 199 -8.82 13.05 4.84
N LYS A 200 -9.46 14.06 4.23
CA LYS A 200 -10.91 14.07 4.00
C LYS A 200 -11.33 12.94 3.07
N GLU A 201 -10.65 12.77 1.94
CA GLU A 201 -10.99 11.70 0.99
C GLU A 201 -10.66 10.31 1.54
N LEU A 202 -9.55 10.15 2.26
CA LEU A 202 -9.20 8.92 2.96
C LEU A 202 -10.26 8.55 4.02
N GLY A 203 -10.76 9.54 4.77
CA GLY A 203 -11.86 9.33 5.72
C GLY A 203 -13.15 8.88 5.04
N LEU A 204 -13.47 9.40 3.86
CA LEU A 204 -14.60 8.94 3.04
C LEU A 204 -14.38 7.52 2.50
N PHE A 205 -13.15 7.20 2.09
CA PHE A 205 -12.77 5.85 1.69
C PHE A 205 -13.01 4.84 2.82
N TYR A 206 -12.48 5.10 4.03
CA TYR A 206 -12.71 4.24 5.18
C TYR A 206 -14.19 4.14 5.58
N SER A 207 -14.97 5.19 5.36
CA SER A 207 -16.42 5.12 5.58
C SER A 207 -17.08 4.11 4.65
N LYS A 208 -16.74 4.11 3.37
CA LYS A 208 -17.26 3.14 2.40
C LYS A 208 -16.81 1.72 2.74
N VAL A 209 -15.53 1.55 3.08
CA VAL A 209 -14.98 0.25 3.50
C VAL A 209 -15.76 -0.29 4.70
N SER A 210 -15.95 0.52 5.74
CA SER A 210 -16.62 0.10 6.95
C SER A 210 -18.13 -0.16 6.73
N GLU A 211 -18.82 0.79 6.11
CA GLU A 211 -20.29 0.79 6.08
C GLU A 211 -20.88 -0.05 4.94
N LYS A 212 -20.08 -0.38 3.92
CA LYS A 212 -20.55 -1.14 2.74
C LYS A 212 -19.79 -2.43 2.53
N GLU A 213 -18.45 -2.35 2.37
CA GLU A 213 -17.66 -3.50 1.95
C GLU A 213 -17.53 -4.54 3.07
N MET A 214 -17.18 -4.16 4.29
CA MET A 214 -17.05 -5.09 5.40
C MET A 214 -18.37 -5.83 5.73
N PRO A 215 -19.55 -5.17 5.82
CA PRO A 215 -20.83 -5.88 5.96
C PRO A 215 -21.12 -6.82 4.81
N HIS A 216 -20.78 -6.44 3.58
CA HIS A 216 -20.91 -7.32 2.42
C HIS A 216 -20.01 -8.56 2.54
N TRP A 217 -18.76 -8.41 2.93
CA TRP A 217 -17.85 -9.53 3.14
C TRP A 217 -18.34 -10.48 4.23
N VAL A 218 -18.83 -9.93 5.35
CA VAL A 218 -19.43 -10.76 6.41
C VAL A 218 -20.62 -11.55 5.88
N SER A 219 -21.49 -10.94 5.07
CA SER A 219 -22.67 -11.62 4.49
C SER A 219 -22.28 -12.76 3.52
N ARG A 220 -21.05 -12.74 3.00
CA ARG A 220 -20.49 -13.73 2.08
C ARG A 220 -19.50 -14.69 2.74
N SER A 221 -19.30 -14.58 4.06
CA SER A 221 -18.30 -15.34 4.81
C SER A 221 -16.87 -15.14 4.29
N ILE A 222 -16.58 -13.96 3.72
CA ILE A 222 -15.25 -13.57 3.28
C ILE A 222 -14.48 -13.04 4.49
N ASN A 223 -13.26 -13.54 4.70
CA ASN A 223 -12.39 -13.03 5.74
C ASN A 223 -11.76 -11.70 5.33
N PHE A 224 -11.40 -10.86 6.29
CA PHE A 224 -10.69 -9.61 6.07
C PHE A 224 -9.94 -9.21 7.34
N ARG A 225 -8.91 -8.42 7.19
CA ARG A 225 -8.19 -7.83 8.32
C ARG A 225 -9.00 -6.72 8.95
N LEU A 226 -9.09 -6.74 10.28
CA LEU A 226 -9.60 -5.64 11.09
C LEU A 226 -8.42 -4.91 11.77
N PRO A 227 -8.21 -3.60 11.52
CA PRO A 227 -7.09 -2.88 12.11
C PRO A 227 -7.20 -2.80 13.62
N HIS A 228 -6.10 -2.95 14.32
CA HIS A 228 -6.07 -2.73 15.77
C HIS A 228 -6.14 -1.22 16.09
N PRO A 229 -6.64 -0.81 17.28
CA PRO A 229 -6.74 0.58 17.66
C PRO A 229 -5.37 1.25 17.81
N GLY A 230 -5.23 2.48 17.34
CA GLY A 230 -4.13 3.35 17.77
C GLY A 230 -4.35 3.82 19.21
N LEU A 231 -3.30 3.78 20.05
CA LEU A 231 -3.35 4.21 21.44
C LEU A 231 -2.24 5.23 21.74
N CYS A 232 -2.56 6.26 22.50
CA CYS A 232 -1.54 7.14 23.08
C CYS A 232 -2.03 7.76 24.41
N ILE A 233 -1.09 8.11 25.29
CA ILE A 233 -1.37 8.98 26.43
C ILE A 233 -0.99 10.41 26.05
N LYS A 234 -1.92 11.31 26.20
CA LYS A 234 -1.70 12.74 26.00
C LYS A 234 -2.32 13.50 27.17
N GLU A 235 -1.50 14.33 27.84
CA GLU A 235 -1.91 15.12 29.01
C GLU A 235 -2.58 14.28 30.12
N GLY A 236 -2.02 13.07 30.38
CA GLY A 236 -2.55 12.14 31.39
C GLY A 236 -3.87 11.46 31.00
N GLN A 237 -4.27 11.56 29.75
CA GLN A 237 -5.49 10.93 29.24
C GLN A 237 -5.17 9.88 28.17
N LEU A 238 -5.85 8.75 28.22
CA LEU A 238 -5.86 7.74 27.17
C LEU A 238 -6.67 8.25 25.98
N HIS A 239 -6.02 8.31 24.83
CA HIS A 239 -6.65 8.50 23.54
C HIS A 239 -6.58 7.21 22.75
N ALA A 240 -7.69 6.84 22.10
CA ALA A 240 -7.74 5.73 21.17
C ALA A 240 -8.35 6.17 19.84
N SER A 241 -8.00 5.49 18.77
CA SER A 241 -8.52 5.80 17.44
C SER A 241 -8.63 4.57 16.57
N THR A 242 -9.58 4.60 15.64
CA THR A 242 -9.72 3.61 14.56
C THR A 242 -10.28 4.30 13.32
N PRO A 243 -9.88 3.90 12.10
CA PRO A 243 -10.52 4.37 10.88
C PRO A 243 -11.87 3.71 10.61
N ILE A 244 -12.23 2.63 11.33
CA ILE A 244 -13.42 1.83 11.09
C ILE A 244 -14.64 2.47 11.77
N ARG A 245 -15.59 2.96 10.99
CA ARG A 245 -16.84 3.51 11.49
C ARG A 245 -17.74 2.44 12.05
N GLY A 246 -18.34 2.74 13.19
CA GLY A 246 -19.21 1.80 13.91
C GLY A 246 -18.48 0.70 14.68
N GLY A 247 -17.15 0.69 14.63
CA GLY A 247 -16.34 -0.21 15.44
C GLY A 247 -16.29 0.23 16.91
N GLU A 248 -16.28 -0.72 17.82
CA GLU A 248 -16.19 -0.52 19.27
C GLU A 248 -14.76 -0.78 19.75
N ILE A 249 -14.08 0.25 20.26
CA ILE A 249 -12.80 0.07 20.95
C ILE A 249 -13.08 -0.30 22.39
N ARG A 250 -12.68 -1.51 22.79
CA ARG A 250 -12.74 -1.98 24.19
C ARG A 250 -11.34 -2.00 24.76
N TYR A 251 -11.18 -1.60 26.02
CA TYR A 251 -9.87 -1.50 26.65
C TYR A 251 -9.85 -2.00 28.09
N THR A 252 -8.64 -2.30 28.58
CA THR A 252 -8.31 -2.67 29.95
C THR A 252 -7.09 -1.90 30.42
N THR A 253 -6.99 -1.67 31.73
CA THR A 253 -5.88 -0.96 32.37
C THR A 253 -5.14 -1.83 33.40
N ASP A 254 -5.51 -3.09 33.50
CA ASP A 254 -4.94 -4.09 34.42
C ASP A 254 -4.09 -5.15 33.72
N GLY A 255 -3.83 -4.96 32.41
CA GLY A 255 -3.03 -5.88 31.57
C GLY A 255 -3.79 -7.11 31.08
N THR A 256 -5.06 -7.30 31.41
CA THR A 256 -5.88 -8.39 30.89
C THR A 256 -6.26 -8.14 29.42
N GLU A 257 -6.60 -9.23 28.68
CA GLU A 257 -7.04 -9.12 27.30
C GLU A 257 -8.45 -8.49 27.20
N PRO A 258 -8.63 -7.45 26.36
CA PRO A 258 -9.94 -6.84 26.16
C PRO A 258 -10.93 -7.81 25.52
N THR A 259 -12.16 -7.79 26.01
CA THR A 259 -13.31 -8.55 25.51
C THR A 259 -14.47 -7.62 25.25
N LEU A 260 -15.57 -8.12 24.67
CA LEU A 260 -16.82 -7.37 24.51
C LEU A 260 -17.42 -6.89 25.84
N ARG A 261 -16.97 -7.44 27.00
CA ARG A 261 -17.39 -7.02 28.33
C ARG A 261 -16.49 -5.97 28.96
N SER A 262 -15.31 -5.73 28.38
CA SER A 262 -14.37 -4.70 28.82
C SER A 262 -14.93 -3.31 28.58
N GLU A 263 -14.32 -2.30 29.19
CA GLU A 263 -14.78 -0.92 29.11
C GLU A 263 -14.76 -0.41 27.67
N LEU A 264 -15.83 0.28 27.28
CA LEU A 264 -15.97 0.89 25.96
C LEU A 264 -15.33 2.28 25.96
N TRP A 265 -14.32 2.49 25.14
CA TRP A 265 -13.76 3.81 24.94
C TRP A 265 -14.70 4.68 24.09
N LYS A 266 -15.08 5.85 24.62
CA LYS A 266 -15.98 6.79 23.94
C LYS A 266 -15.36 8.17 23.74
N ALA A 267 -14.44 8.54 24.62
CA ALA A 267 -13.76 9.83 24.64
C ALA A 267 -12.45 9.69 25.42
N PRO A 268 -11.55 10.67 25.35
CA PRO A 268 -10.35 10.69 26.20
C PRO A 268 -10.71 10.51 27.68
N VAL A 269 -10.00 9.60 28.35
CA VAL A 269 -10.24 9.23 29.76
C VAL A 269 -8.95 9.31 30.54
N ALA A 270 -8.99 9.85 31.76
CA ALA A 270 -7.84 9.91 32.66
C ALA A 270 -7.25 8.51 32.86
N CYS A 271 -5.94 8.37 32.70
CA CYS A 271 -5.27 7.10 32.76
C CYS A 271 -3.89 7.26 33.42
N ASP A 272 -3.71 6.58 34.54
CA ASP A 272 -2.47 6.47 35.30
C ASP A 272 -1.90 5.04 35.31
N ALA A 273 -2.49 4.15 34.52
CA ALA A 273 -2.08 2.76 34.40
C ALA A 273 -0.75 2.63 33.67
N SER A 274 0.12 1.72 34.13
CA SER A 274 1.40 1.41 33.48
C SER A 274 1.26 0.59 32.20
N VAL A 275 0.10 -0.06 31.99
CA VAL A 275 -0.19 -0.83 30.79
C VAL A 275 -1.65 -0.65 30.40
N VAL A 276 -1.89 -0.33 29.14
CA VAL A 276 -3.23 -0.30 28.55
C VAL A 276 -3.26 -1.28 27.40
N LYS A 277 -4.29 -2.14 27.35
CA LYS A 277 -4.58 -2.99 26.21
C LYS A 277 -5.90 -2.59 25.57
N ALA A 278 -6.01 -2.64 24.25
CA ALA A 278 -7.24 -2.38 23.55
C ALA A 278 -7.42 -3.26 22.32
N LYS A 279 -8.66 -3.58 22.01
CA LYS A 279 -9.08 -4.26 20.78
C LYS A 279 -10.21 -3.48 20.10
N LEU A 280 -10.24 -3.58 18.79
CA LEU A 280 -11.38 -3.17 17.99
C LEU A 280 -12.30 -4.35 17.78
N PHE A 281 -13.59 -4.15 18.07
CA PHE A 281 -14.66 -5.09 17.76
C PHE A 281 -15.56 -4.47 16.70
N TYR A 282 -15.77 -5.20 15.63
CA TYR A 282 -16.66 -4.74 14.56
C TYR A 282 -17.31 -5.92 13.85
N LEU A 283 -18.66 -5.86 13.72
CA LEU A 283 -19.44 -6.99 13.25
C LEU A 283 -19.10 -8.23 14.11
N ASN A 284 -18.89 -9.36 13.63
CA ASN A 284 -18.54 -10.55 14.42
C ASN A 284 -17.02 -10.82 14.48
N LYS A 285 -16.23 -9.75 14.36
CA LYS A 285 -14.75 -9.85 14.35
C LYS A 285 -14.11 -9.00 15.44
N GLU A 286 -12.92 -9.40 15.82
CA GLU A 286 -12.03 -8.64 16.70
C GLU A 286 -10.65 -8.48 16.05
N SER A 287 -9.99 -7.37 16.35
CA SER A 287 -8.60 -7.12 15.94
C SER A 287 -7.60 -7.85 16.83
N VAL A 288 -6.33 -7.86 16.43
CA VAL A 288 -5.23 -8.10 17.36
C VAL A 288 -5.24 -7.03 18.46
N THR A 289 -4.55 -7.31 19.58
CA THR A 289 -4.54 -6.45 20.77
C THR A 289 -3.47 -5.39 20.67
N SER A 290 -3.84 -4.12 20.61
CA SER A 290 -2.89 -3.03 20.86
C SER A 290 -2.48 -3.00 22.33
N THR A 291 -1.18 -2.89 22.59
CA THR A 291 -0.63 -2.76 23.95
C THR A 291 0.20 -1.48 24.04
N LEU A 292 -0.19 -0.59 24.93
CA LEU A 292 0.54 0.62 25.26
C LEU A 292 1.16 0.45 26.65
N LYS A 293 2.49 0.52 26.73
CA LYS A 293 3.24 0.65 28.01
C LYS A 293 3.42 2.12 28.28
N VAL A 294 3.08 2.53 29.48
CA VAL A 294 3.20 3.92 29.93
C VAL A 294 4.35 3.95 30.95
N ASP A 295 5.44 4.58 30.54
CA ASP A 295 6.64 4.75 31.37
C ASP A 295 6.45 5.83 32.45
#